data_8a4ef652dbabd4b1ec06426230974f52
#
_entry.id   8a4ef652dbabd4b1ec06426230974f52
#
_cell.length_a   1.000
_cell.length_b   1.000
_cell.length_c   1.000
_cell.angle_alpha   90.00
_cell.angle_beta   90.00
_cell.angle_gamma   90.00
#
_symmetry.space_group_name_H-M   'P 1'
#
loop_
_entity.id
_entity.type
_entity.pdbx_description
1 polymer ?
#
loop_
_entity_poly.entity_id
_entity_poly.type
_entity_poly.pdbx_seq_one_letter_code
_entity_poly.pdbx_strand_id
1 'polypeptide(L)'
;AFRVRNIRLNLVMYVESNKFNLHSRMTWMLSDKSLEMISSEVGLEAGKSNFKTPWMYKFLLFILPVPFRAITNVHYKRLDRIPLESPVIFVANHTSHVDPFLKIIAAKRPILYLAKKEHFESHATKALMESTGQISTARETGSTDALERAVDVLQSGCSMGIFPEGTRSRKTHAPFLQEGKTGAARLAARFPKIPIVPISINGARDFMKPGSLIIKPWKRIDVYIGEPITFSEWISDTSGGNYNDSDIEKILSKNENERREEMKKIFRKFTNQIIETLRLNGAP
;
A
#
# COMPACT_ATOMS: atom_id res chain seq x y z
N ALA A 1 -14.98 -14.44 -36.63
CA ALA A 1 -16.09 -14.89 -35.76
C ALA A 1 -15.63 -15.82 -34.62
N PHE A 2 -14.55 -16.57 -34.76
CA PHE A 2 -14.05 -17.53 -33.74
C PHE A 2 -13.38 -16.85 -32.53
N ARG A 3 -12.77 -15.69 -32.68
CA ARG A 3 -12.03 -15.00 -31.61
C ARG A 3 -12.92 -14.32 -30.55
N VAL A 4 -14.14 -13.93 -30.92
CA VAL A 4 -15.10 -13.26 -30.02
C VAL A 4 -15.85 -14.24 -29.11
N ARG A 5 -16.05 -15.49 -29.57
CA ARG A 5 -16.73 -16.54 -28.78
C ARG A 5 -15.91 -17.03 -27.59
N ASN A 6 -14.56 -17.12 -27.76
CA ASN A 6 -13.67 -17.55 -26.67
C ASN A 6 -13.52 -16.50 -25.56
N ILE A 7 -13.65 -15.21 -25.89
CA ILE A 7 -13.57 -14.14 -24.86
C ILE A 7 -14.84 -14.12 -24.00
N ARG A 8 -16.02 -14.40 -24.58
CA ARG A 8 -17.27 -14.49 -23.81
C ARG A 8 -17.35 -15.70 -22.89
N LEU A 9 -16.86 -16.85 -23.34
CA LEU A 9 -16.79 -18.08 -22.52
C LEU A 9 -15.81 -17.94 -21.36
N ASN A 10 -14.64 -17.33 -21.58
CA ASN A 10 -13.69 -17.07 -20.51
C ASN A 10 -14.20 -16.04 -19.50
N LEU A 11 -14.99 -15.05 -19.93
CA LEU A 11 -15.59 -14.06 -19.01
C LEU A 11 -16.71 -14.66 -18.16
N VAL A 12 -17.52 -15.55 -18.73
CA VAL A 12 -18.61 -16.25 -18.01
C VAL A 12 -18.01 -17.25 -17.01
N MET A 13 -17.01 -18.03 -17.41
CA MET A 13 -16.27 -18.94 -16.52
C MET A 13 -15.54 -18.19 -15.38
N TYR A 14 -15.00 -17.00 -15.65
CA TYR A 14 -14.37 -16.16 -14.63
C TYR A 14 -15.38 -15.57 -13.64
N VAL A 15 -16.56 -15.18 -14.09
CA VAL A 15 -17.65 -14.65 -13.23
C VAL A 15 -18.31 -15.76 -12.41
N GLU A 16 -18.49 -16.96 -12.96
CA GLU A 16 -19.03 -18.11 -12.23
C GLU A 16 -18.02 -18.68 -11.25
N SER A 17 -16.72 -18.77 -11.60
CA SER A 17 -15.66 -19.18 -10.67
C SER A 17 -15.52 -18.18 -9.51
N ASN A 18 -15.72 -16.88 -9.72
CA ASN A 18 -15.72 -15.90 -8.64
C ASN A 18 -16.96 -15.97 -7.74
N LYS A 19 -18.13 -16.32 -8.27
CA LYS A 19 -19.34 -16.54 -7.43
C LYS A 19 -19.20 -17.81 -6.57
N PHE A 20 -18.64 -18.88 -7.13
CA PHE A 20 -18.35 -20.11 -6.39
C PHE A 20 -17.25 -19.89 -5.34
N ASN A 21 -16.25 -19.07 -5.65
CA ASN A 21 -15.16 -18.73 -4.72
C ASN A 21 -15.60 -17.80 -3.56
N LEU A 22 -16.65 -17.00 -3.68
CA LEU A 22 -17.12 -16.17 -2.56
C LEU A 22 -17.70 -17.03 -1.42
N HIS A 23 -18.41 -18.11 -1.75
CA HIS A 23 -19.00 -19.00 -0.73
C HIS A 23 -17.96 -19.93 -0.11
N SER A 24 -16.97 -20.39 -0.89
CA SER A 24 -15.85 -21.18 -0.37
C SER A 24 -14.81 -20.33 0.41
N ARG A 25 -14.67 -19.04 0.10
CA ARG A 25 -13.79 -18.12 0.83
C ARG A 25 -14.27 -17.85 2.26
N MET A 26 -15.58 -17.84 2.53
CA MET A 26 -16.11 -17.60 3.88
C MET A 26 -15.88 -18.77 4.86
N THR A 27 -15.63 -19.99 4.37
CA THR A 27 -15.48 -21.19 5.21
C THR A 27 -14.07 -21.39 5.78
N TRP A 28 -13.08 -20.58 5.35
CA TRP A 28 -11.65 -20.79 5.71
C TRP A 28 -10.99 -19.54 6.30
N MET A 29 -11.75 -18.48 6.59
CA MET A 29 -11.16 -17.29 7.23
C MET A 29 -10.82 -17.62 8.69
N LEU A 30 -9.70 -17.06 9.15
CA LEU A 30 -9.35 -17.11 10.57
C LEU A 30 -10.45 -16.46 11.42
N SER A 31 -10.66 -16.99 12.62
CA SER A 31 -11.55 -16.41 13.61
C SER A 31 -11.08 -15.00 14.00
N ASP A 32 -12.02 -14.15 14.41
CA ASP A 32 -11.68 -12.82 14.92
C ASP A 32 -10.71 -12.90 16.12
N LYS A 33 -10.83 -13.94 16.95
CA LYS A 33 -9.91 -14.22 18.07
C LYS A 33 -8.47 -14.40 17.56
N SER A 34 -8.24 -15.25 16.54
CA SER A 34 -6.90 -15.47 15.98
C SER A 34 -6.33 -14.20 15.35
N LEU A 35 -7.18 -13.41 14.67
CA LEU A 35 -6.77 -12.13 14.07
C LEU A 35 -6.38 -11.10 15.14
N GLU A 36 -7.11 -11.01 16.24
CA GLU A 36 -6.78 -10.15 17.39
C GLU A 36 -5.47 -10.58 18.05
N MET A 37 -5.26 -11.88 18.24
CA MET A 37 -4.01 -12.42 18.77
C MET A 37 -2.81 -12.07 17.86
N ILE A 38 -2.93 -12.24 16.53
CA ILE A 38 -1.90 -11.82 15.57
C ILE A 38 -1.66 -10.32 15.68
N SER A 39 -2.72 -9.52 15.72
CA SER A 39 -2.62 -8.06 15.80
C SER A 39 -1.87 -7.59 17.05
N SER A 40 -2.07 -8.25 18.21
CA SER A 40 -1.35 -7.95 19.44
C SER A 40 0.13 -8.32 19.38
N GLU A 41 0.46 -9.46 18.72
CA GLU A 41 1.85 -9.94 18.57
C GLU A 41 2.69 -9.09 17.60
N VAL A 42 2.07 -8.21 16.80
CA VAL A 42 2.83 -7.30 15.92
C VAL A 42 3.75 -6.38 16.71
N GLY A 43 3.42 -6.09 17.98
CA GLY A 43 4.20 -5.22 18.85
C GLY A 43 4.29 -3.77 18.32
N LEU A 44 3.20 -3.29 17.73
CA LEU A 44 3.02 -1.90 17.34
C LEU A 44 1.92 -1.30 18.23
N GLU A 45 2.35 -0.48 19.15
CA GLU A 45 1.41 0.25 20.01
C GLU A 45 0.83 1.44 19.26
N ALA A 46 -0.40 1.82 19.63
CA ALA A 46 -0.92 3.10 19.21
C ALA A 46 -0.15 4.19 19.93
N GLY A 47 0.36 5.15 19.17
CA GLY A 47 0.82 6.39 19.75
C GLY A 47 -0.38 7.17 20.30
N LYS A 48 -0.13 8.36 20.80
CA LYS A 48 -1.16 9.22 21.41
C LYS A 48 -1.66 10.30 20.45
N SER A 49 -1.38 10.15 19.15
CA SER A 49 -1.65 11.21 18.15
C SER A 49 -2.96 10.94 17.42
N ASN A 50 -3.86 11.92 17.42
CA ASN A 50 -5.07 11.90 16.62
C ASN A 50 -4.86 12.72 15.34
N PHE A 51 -4.84 12.06 14.20
CA PHE A 51 -4.63 12.70 12.90
C PHE A 51 -5.94 13.14 12.27
N LYS A 52 -5.96 14.36 11.76
CA LYS A 52 -7.09 14.89 10.98
C LYS A 52 -6.56 15.39 9.65
N THR A 53 -7.31 15.12 8.60
CA THR A 53 -6.98 15.65 7.28
C THR A 53 -7.22 17.16 7.25
N PRO A 54 -6.21 18.01 6.97
CA PRO A 54 -6.40 19.44 6.84
C PRO A 54 -7.37 19.79 5.71
N TRP A 55 -8.16 20.84 5.89
CA TRP A 55 -9.10 21.31 4.87
C TRP A 55 -8.39 21.72 3.58
N MET A 56 -7.20 22.30 3.70
CA MET A 56 -6.35 22.68 2.57
C MET A 56 -6.00 21.46 1.70
N TYR A 57 -5.75 20.32 2.30
CA TYR A 57 -5.49 19.10 1.54
C TYR A 57 -6.69 18.70 0.67
N LYS A 58 -7.90 18.76 1.24
CA LYS A 58 -9.14 18.50 0.48
C LYS A 58 -9.34 19.49 -0.65
N PHE A 59 -9.03 20.76 -0.41
CA PHE A 59 -9.09 21.82 -1.41
C PHE A 59 -8.10 21.60 -2.56
N LEU A 60 -6.85 21.24 -2.24
CA LEU A 60 -5.84 20.91 -3.24
C LEU A 60 -6.25 19.69 -4.08
N LEU A 61 -6.86 18.67 -3.46
CA LEU A 61 -7.38 17.50 -4.17
C LEU A 61 -8.53 17.83 -5.12
N PHE A 62 -9.30 18.85 -4.82
CA PHE A 62 -10.37 19.32 -5.70
C PHE A 62 -9.82 20.06 -6.93
N ILE A 63 -8.80 20.91 -6.75
CA ILE A 63 -8.29 21.78 -7.81
C ILE A 63 -7.21 21.11 -8.66
N LEU A 64 -6.20 20.47 -8.05
CA LEU A 64 -4.99 20.04 -8.75
C LEU A 64 -5.15 18.87 -9.76
N PRO A 65 -6.04 17.89 -9.58
CA PRO A 65 -6.12 16.75 -10.50
C PRO A 65 -6.46 17.14 -11.93
N VAL A 66 -7.32 18.14 -12.14
CA VAL A 66 -7.76 18.55 -13.50
C VAL A 66 -6.61 19.15 -14.29
N PRO A 67 -5.94 20.24 -13.85
CA PRO A 67 -4.82 20.79 -14.59
C PRO A 67 -3.65 19.81 -14.70
N PHE A 68 -3.37 19.03 -13.66
CA PHE A 68 -2.31 18.02 -13.73
C PHE A 68 -2.57 17.01 -14.86
N ARG A 69 -3.79 16.48 -14.97
CA ARG A 69 -4.16 15.54 -16.04
C ARG A 69 -4.18 16.19 -17.41
N ALA A 70 -4.48 17.48 -17.51
CA ALA A 70 -4.50 18.21 -18.77
C ALA A 70 -3.10 18.42 -19.36
N ILE A 71 -2.08 18.57 -18.51
CA ILE A 71 -0.70 18.86 -18.96
C ILE A 71 0.24 17.66 -18.92
N THR A 72 -0.21 16.50 -18.40
CA THR A 72 0.64 15.32 -18.24
C THR A 72 0.09 14.12 -19.01
N ASN A 73 1.00 13.24 -19.44
CA ASN A 73 0.66 11.99 -20.13
C ASN A 73 0.55 10.82 -19.13
N VAL A 74 -0.42 10.92 -18.21
CA VAL A 74 -0.63 9.92 -17.15
C VAL A 74 -1.88 9.08 -17.42
N HIS A 75 -1.70 7.76 -17.45
CA HIS A 75 -2.75 6.78 -17.71
C HIS A 75 -3.05 5.96 -16.46
N TYR A 76 -4.26 6.12 -15.92
CA TYR A 76 -4.73 5.34 -14.78
C TYR A 76 -5.57 4.16 -15.26
N LYS A 77 -5.26 2.95 -14.75
CA LYS A 77 -5.99 1.72 -15.07
C LYS A 77 -6.57 1.11 -13.80
N ARG A 78 -7.79 0.60 -13.89
CA ARG A 78 -8.50 -0.10 -12.81
C ARG A 78 -8.74 0.77 -11.56
N LEU A 79 -9.10 2.04 -11.75
CA LEU A 79 -9.52 2.94 -10.67
C LEU A 79 -10.77 2.44 -9.92
N ASP A 80 -11.56 1.60 -10.57
CA ASP A 80 -12.72 0.89 -10.02
C ASP A 80 -12.39 0.01 -8.81
N ARG A 81 -11.12 -0.41 -8.66
CA ARG A 81 -10.64 -1.25 -7.55
C ARG A 81 -10.35 -0.51 -6.27
N ILE A 82 -10.36 0.80 -6.28
CA ILE A 82 -10.08 1.58 -5.05
C ILE A 82 -11.32 1.54 -4.16
N PRO A 83 -11.24 0.97 -2.93
CA PRO A 83 -12.36 0.95 -2.01
C PRO A 83 -12.87 2.36 -1.72
N LEU A 84 -14.18 2.56 -1.71
CA LEU A 84 -14.78 3.87 -1.40
C LEU A 84 -14.67 4.21 0.08
N GLU A 85 -14.70 3.20 0.93
CA GLU A 85 -14.58 3.34 2.38
C GLU A 85 -13.14 3.54 2.84
N SER A 86 -12.97 4.17 3.98
CA SER A 86 -11.68 4.41 4.63
C SER A 86 -11.65 3.73 5.99
N PRO A 87 -10.46 3.46 6.53
CA PRO A 87 -9.12 3.70 5.98
C PRO A 87 -8.66 2.64 4.96
N VAL A 88 -7.64 2.99 4.16
CA VAL A 88 -6.99 2.11 3.17
C VAL A 88 -5.47 2.26 3.30
N ILE A 89 -4.74 1.16 3.16
CA ILE A 89 -3.28 1.16 3.04
C ILE A 89 -2.91 1.09 1.55
N PHE A 90 -2.42 2.19 0.98
CA PHE A 90 -1.96 2.24 -0.41
C PHE A 90 -0.48 1.90 -0.50
N VAL A 91 -0.14 0.80 -1.16
CA VAL A 91 1.24 0.34 -1.31
C VAL A 91 1.69 0.50 -2.76
N ALA A 92 2.86 1.11 -3.01
CA ALA A 92 3.38 1.27 -4.37
C ALA A 92 4.91 1.16 -4.42
N ASN A 93 5.46 0.91 -5.61
CA ASN A 93 6.88 1.06 -5.90
C ASN A 93 7.31 2.53 -5.87
N HIS A 94 8.59 2.78 -5.62
CA HIS A 94 9.11 4.15 -5.44
C HIS A 94 10.32 4.45 -6.33
N THR A 95 10.09 5.16 -7.40
CA THR A 95 11.10 5.51 -8.40
C THR A 95 11.28 7.02 -8.62
N SER A 96 10.30 7.84 -8.20
CA SER A 96 10.28 9.27 -8.43
C SER A 96 9.70 10.07 -7.25
N HIS A 97 9.96 11.36 -7.19
CA HIS A 97 9.31 12.27 -6.25
C HIS A 97 7.81 12.46 -6.52
N VAL A 98 7.36 12.19 -7.76
CA VAL A 98 5.96 12.33 -8.15
C VAL A 98 5.08 11.15 -7.72
N ASP A 99 5.66 10.01 -7.34
CA ASP A 99 4.91 8.78 -7.01
C ASP A 99 3.84 8.98 -5.92
N PRO A 100 4.08 9.69 -4.80
CA PRO A 100 3.04 9.96 -3.81
C PRO A 100 1.86 10.71 -4.41
N PHE A 101 2.14 11.71 -5.25
CA PHE A 101 1.13 12.55 -5.89
C PHE A 101 0.26 11.76 -6.87
N LEU A 102 0.87 10.86 -7.66
CA LEU A 102 0.13 9.97 -8.57
C LEU A 102 -0.87 9.07 -7.81
N LYS A 103 -0.47 8.55 -6.65
CA LYS A 103 -1.36 7.75 -5.79
C LYS A 103 -2.51 8.58 -5.22
N ILE A 104 -2.23 9.79 -4.77
CA ILE A 104 -3.23 10.71 -4.21
C ILE A 104 -4.29 11.05 -5.26
N ILE A 105 -3.88 11.35 -6.49
CA ILE A 105 -4.80 11.62 -7.62
C ILE A 105 -5.63 10.38 -7.96
N ALA A 106 -5.00 9.19 -8.00
CA ALA A 106 -5.71 7.93 -8.26
C ALA A 106 -6.79 7.67 -7.22
N ALA A 107 -6.45 7.82 -5.94
CA ALA A 107 -7.34 7.56 -4.82
C ALA A 107 -8.47 8.59 -4.66
N LYS A 108 -8.34 9.77 -5.23
CA LYS A 108 -9.27 10.91 -5.07
C LYS A 108 -9.58 11.22 -3.60
N ARG A 109 -8.66 10.93 -2.70
CA ARG A 109 -8.78 11.14 -1.25
C ARG A 109 -7.44 11.48 -0.64
N PRO A 110 -7.42 12.13 0.53
CA PRO A 110 -6.19 12.34 1.27
C PRO A 110 -5.51 11.02 1.63
N ILE A 111 -4.22 10.96 1.36
CA ILE A 111 -3.34 9.86 1.78
C ILE A 111 -2.21 10.48 2.59
N LEU A 112 -2.03 10.04 3.83
CA LEU A 112 -0.94 10.49 4.68
C LEU A 112 0.31 9.61 4.46
N TYR A 113 1.47 10.24 4.47
CA TYR A 113 2.77 9.59 4.28
C TYR A 113 3.70 9.92 5.43
N LEU A 114 4.54 8.96 5.75
CA LEU A 114 5.72 9.20 6.58
C LEU A 114 6.80 9.84 5.70
N ALA A 115 7.06 11.11 5.91
CA ALA A 115 8.03 11.87 5.14
C ALA A 115 9.27 12.18 5.99
N LYS A 116 10.43 12.24 5.35
CA LYS A 116 11.68 12.57 6.03
C LYS A 116 11.63 13.99 6.59
N LYS A 117 12.26 14.20 7.76
CA LYS A 117 12.34 15.49 8.45
C LYS A 117 12.86 16.61 7.54
N GLU A 118 13.81 16.31 6.65
CA GLU A 118 14.40 17.27 5.73
C GLU A 118 13.36 17.94 4.79
N HIS A 119 12.23 17.27 4.49
CA HIS A 119 11.14 17.86 3.71
C HIS A 119 10.33 18.91 4.49
N PHE A 120 10.39 18.90 5.82
CA PHE A 120 9.75 19.87 6.69
C PHE A 120 10.68 21.04 7.03
N GLU A 121 11.97 20.89 6.83
CA GLU A 121 12.99 21.93 7.05
C GLU A 121 13.23 22.76 5.79
N SER A 122 13.01 22.19 4.60
CA SER A 122 13.18 22.88 3.33
C SER A 122 12.05 23.87 3.07
N HIS A 123 12.36 25.13 2.83
CA HIS A 123 11.38 26.18 2.49
C HIS A 123 10.48 25.81 1.30
N ALA A 124 11.01 25.08 0.31
CA ALA A 124 10.28 24.67 -0.89
C ALA A 124 9.19 23.62 -0.62
N THR A 125 9.36 22.77 0.38
CA THR A 125 8.45 21.64 0.63
C THR A 125 7.70 21.75 1.96
N LYS A 126 8.17 22.57 2.89
CA LYS A 126 7.60 22.74 4.23
C LYS A 126 6.10 23.08 4.16
N ALA A 127 5.76 24.14 3.45
CA ALA A 127 4.37 24.58 3.33
C ALA A 127 3.46 23.49 2.75
N LEU A 128 3.94 22.71 1.77
CA LEU A 128 3.19 21.58 1.21
C LEU A 128 3.02 20.46 2.23
N MET A 129 4.07 20.09 2.95
CA MET A 129 4.00 19.02 3.97
C MET A 129 3.03 19.37 5.09
N GLU A 130 3.13 20.61 5.61
CA GLU A 130 2.27 21.11 6.69
C GLU A 130 0.81 21.27 6.24
N SER A 131 0.56 21.88 5.07
CA SER A 131 -0.80 22.09 4.55
C SER A 131 -1.53 20.81 4.19
N THR A 132 -0.80 19.74 3.88
CA THR A 132 -1.34 18.41 3.58
C THR A 132 -1.30 17.45 4.78
N GLY A 133 -0.80 17.89 5.95
CA GLY A 133 -0.75 17.11 7.17
C GLY A 133 0.14 15.86 7.06
N GLN A 134 1.22 15.93 6.27
CA GLN A 134 2.18 14.83 6.17
C GLN A 134 2.93 14.68 7.49
N ILE A 135 3.41 13.45 7.78
CA ILE A 135 3.96 13.10 9.07
C ILE A 135 5.48 13.09 9.01
N SER A 136 6.11 13.95 9.81
CA SER A 136 7.57 13.97 9.91
C SER A 136 8.09 12.74 10.65
N THR A 137 9.11 12.09 10.10
CA THR A 137 9.84 11.03 10.78
C THR A 137 11.32 11.39 10.87
N ALA A 138 11.86 11.36 12.08
CA ALA A 138 13.29 11.47 12.30
C ALA A 138 13.95 10.09 12.10
N ARG A 139 15.11 10.05 11.47
CA ARG A 139 15.91 8.82 11.33
C ARG A 139 16.40 8.27 12.66
N GLU A 140 16.52 9.14 13.64
CA GLU A 140 17.07 8.88 14.97
C GLU A 140 16.10 8.08 15.85
N THR A 141 14.78 8.19 15.62
CA THR A 141 13.74 7.52 16.42
C THR A 141 13.45 6.06 15.98
N GLY A 142 14.07 5.60 14.90
CA GLY A 142 13.97 4.22 14.44
C GLY A 142 12.73 3.89 13.58
N SER A 143 12.73 2.66 13.06
CA SER A 143 11.64 2.19 12.18
C SER A 143 10.34 1.89 12.93
N THR A 144 10.41 1.62 14.23
CA THR A 144 9.24 1.30 15.07
C THR A 144 8.39 2.53 15.32
N ASP A 145 9.00 3.67 15.71
CA ASP A 145 8.29 4.95 15.91
C ASP A 145 7.54 5.39 14.63
N ALA A 146 8.16 5.21 13.47
CA ALA A 146 7.49 5.51 12.21
C ALA A 146 6.25 4.63 11.97
N LEU A 147 6.31 3.34 12.34
CA LEU A 147 5.17 2.43 12.20
C LEU A 147 4.09 2.71 13.25
N GLU A 148 4.44 3.09 14.46
CA GLU A 148 3.49 3.49 15.51
C GLU A 148 2.69 4.74 15.10
N ARG A 149 3.36 5.72 14.47
CA ARG A 149 2.66 6.86 13.86
C ARG A 149 1.73 6.44 12.72
N ALA A 150 2.12 5.44 11.93
CA ALA A 150 1.23 4.88 10.91
C ALA A 150 0.01 4.17 11.51
N VAL A 151 0.17 3.52 12.69
CA VAL A 151 -0.94 2.97 13.48
C VAL A 151 -1.93 4.08 13.87
N ASP A 152 -1.44 5.21 14.40
CA ASP A 152 -2.27 6.35 14.77
C ASP A 152 -3.06 6.93 13.59
N VAL A 153 -2.44 6.99 12.40
CA VAL A 153 -3.12 7.44 11.17
C VAL A 153 -4.32 6.57 10.86
N LEU A 154 -4.12 5.24 10.84
CA LEU A 154 -5.19 4.30 10.51
C LEU A 154 -6.27 4.26 11.58
N GLN A 155 -5.91 4.35 12.87
CA GLN A 155 -6.87 4.45 13.97
C GLN A 155 -7.71 5.73 13.90
N SER A 156 -7.13 6.81 13.41
CA SER A 156 -7.84 8.07 13.17
C SER A 156 -8.77 8.04 11.95
N GLY A 157 -8.94 6.88 11.29
CA GLY A 157 -9.76 6.72 10.09
C GLY A 157 -9.14 7.32 8.82
N CYS A 158 -7.86 7.71 8.86
CA CYS A 158 -7.15 8.26 7.72
C CYS A 158 -6.48 7.16 6.89
N SER A 159 -6.42 7.33 5.57
CA SER A 159 -5.70 6.41 4.68
C SER A 159 -4.19 6.68 4.71
N MET A 160 -3.41 5.61 4.59
CA MET A 160 -1.94 5.65 4.65
C MET A 160 -1.31 5.23 3.34
N GLY A 161 -0.27 5.95 2.92
CA GLY A 161 0.55 5.58 1.76
C GLY A 161 1.91 5.04 2.19
N ILE A 162 2.27 3.86 1.69
CA ILE A 162 3.54 3.20 2.01
C ILE A 162 4.27 2.86 0.72
N PHE A 163 5.58 3.03 0.75
CA PHE A 163 6.51 2.48 -0.22
C PHE A 163 7.29 1.37 0.48
N PRO A 164 7.02 0.08 0.20
CA PRO A 164 7.62 -1.03 0.95
C PRO A 164 9.14 -1.07 0.81
N GLU A 165 9.68 -0.56 -0.28
CA GLU A 165 11.13 -0.40 -0.49
C GLU A 165 11.81 0.51 0.56
N GLY A 166 11.04 1.39 1.21
CA GLY A 166 11.51 2.32 2.24
C GLY A 166 12.36 3.49 1.72
N THR A 167 12.75 3.47 0.46
CA THR A 167 13.47 4.55 -0.21
C THR A 167 13.25 4.48 -1.72
N ARG A 168 13.46 5.60 -2.41
CA ARG A 168 13.43 5.62 -3.88
C ARG A 168 14.58 4.80 -4.45
N SER A 169 14.31 4.05 -5.50
CA SER A 169 15.35 3.33 -6.23
C SER A 169 16.36 4.31 -6.84
N ARG A 170 17.63 4.11 -6.52
CA ARG A 170 18.76 4.85 -7.09
C ARG A 170 19.49 4.08 -8.18
N LYS A 171 19.00 2.88 -8.52
CA LYS A 171 19.58 2.07 -9.59
C LYS A 171 19.56 2.84 -10.91
N THR A 172 20.56 2.66 -11.73
CA THR A 172 20.68 3.29 -13.06
C THR A 172 20.01 2.48 -14.15
N HIS A 173 19.86 1.16 -13.93
CA HIS A 173 19.27 0.21 -14.85
C HIS A 173 18.16 -0.61 -14.20
N ALA A 174 17.21 -1.09 -15.00
CA ALA A 174 16.15 -2.01 -14.57
C ALA A 174 16.74 -3.37 -14.10
N PRO A 175 16.07 -4.09 -13.21
CA PRO A 175 14.81 -3.72 -12.55
C PRO A 175 15.02 -2.65 -11.48
N PHE A 176 14.15 -1.64 -11.47
CA PHE A 176 14.23 -0.55 -10.48
C PHE A 176 13.54 -0.92 -9.16
N LEU A 177 12.57 -1.83 -9.22
CA LEU A 177 11.88 -2.34 -8.04
C LEU A 177 12.90 -3.00 -7.09
N GLN A 178 12.79 -2.72 -5.81
CA GLN A 178 13.69 -3.21 -4.76
C GLN A 178 12.94 -4.17 -3.84
N GLU A 179 13.69 -4.91 -3.03
CA GLU A 179 13.12 -5.74 -1.97
C GLU A 179 12.29 -4.90 -1.00
N GLY A 180 11.17 -5.44 -0.57
CA GLY A 180 10.29 -4.79 0.39
C GLY A 180 10.76 -4.99 1.83
N LYS A 181 10.59 -3.96 2.66
CA LYS A 181 10.66 -4.04 4.12
C LYS A 181 9.32 -4.49 4.66
N THR A 182 9.32 -5.20 5.78
CA THR A 182 8.10 -5.80 6.36
C THR A 182 7.14 -4.82 7.01
N GLY A 183 7.42 -3.51 6.98
CA GLY A 183 6.59 -2.49 7.63
C GLY A 183 5.14 -2.47 7.16
N ALA A 184 4.91 -2.59 5.84
CA ALA A 184 3.56 -2.65 5.29
C ALA A 184 2.81 -3.91 5.73
N ALA A 185 3.49 -5.07 5.78
CA ALA A 185 2.92 -6.33 6.24
C ALA A 185 2.59 -6.30 7.74
N ARG A 186 3.46 -5.72 8.56
CA ARG A 186 3.22 -5.53 10.00
C ARG A 186 2.02 -4.63 10.25
N LEU A 187 1.92 -3.52 9.51
CA LEU A 187 0.79 -2.61 9.63
C LEU A 187 -0.52 -3.27 9.20
N ALA A 188 -0.51 -4.07 8.14
CA ALA A 188 -1.66 -4.85 7.71
C ALA A 188 -2.08 -5.90 8.73
N ALA A 189 -1.13 -6.60 9.35
CA ALA A 189 -1.41 -7.58 10.40
C ALA A 189 -1.95 -6.90 11.69
N ARG A 190 -1.53 -5.66 11.97
CA ARG A 190 -2.09 -4.86 13.08
C ARG A 190 -3.53 -4.44 12.82
N PHE A 191 -3.91 -4.27 11.56
CA PHE A 191 -5.26 -3.93 11.11
C PHE A 191 -5.76 -4.93 10.06
N PRO A 192 -6.05 -6.19 10.46
CA PRO A 192 -6.23 -7.29 9.52
C PRO A 192 -7.42 -7.13 8.57
N LYS A 193 -8.38 -6.27 8.89
CA LYS A 193 -9.57 -5.98 8.06
C LYS A 193 -9.42 -4.72 7.19
N ILE A 194 -8.34 -3.92 7.36
CA ILE A 194 -8.09 -2.76 6.50
C ILE A 194 -7.52 -3.23 5.16
N PRO A 195 -8.12 -2.83 4.02
CA PRO A 195 -7.63 -3.25 2.72
C PRO A 195 -6.27 -2.61 2.37
N ILE A 196 -5.40 -3.43 1.79
CA ILE A 196 -4.19 -3.00 1.09
C ILE A 196 -4.51 -2.90 -0.39
N VAL A 197 -4.18 -1.77 -1.00
CA VAL A 197 -4.31 -1.54 -2.44
C VAL A 197 -2.92 -1.41 -3.05
N PRO A 198 -2.44 -2.41 -3.81
CA PRO A 198 -1.18 -2.30 -4.52
C PRO A 198 -1.34 -1.41 -5.76
N ILE A 199 -0.42 -0.45 -5.93
CA ILE A 199 -0.41 0.49 -7.05
C ILE A 199 0.95 0.42 -7.73
N SER A 200 0.98 -0.05 -8.97
CA SER A 200 2.19 -0.12 -9.77
C SER A 200 2.33 1.14 -10.62
N ILE A 201 3.48 1.78 -10.55
CA ILE A 201 3.79 3.03 -11.24
C ILE A 201 4.98 2.80 -12.16
N ASN A 202 4.76 2.96 -13.47
CA ASN A 202 5.79 2.84 -14.49
C ASN A 202 5.93 4.16 -15.25
N GLY A 203 7.18 4.55 -15.60
CA GLY A 203 7.47 5.78 -16.34
C GLY A 203 7.62 7.04 -15.49
N ALA A 204 7.29 7.02 -14.18
CA ALA A 204 7.45 8.17 -13.29
C ALA A 204 8.90 8.67 -13.19
N ARG A 205 9.87 7.77 -13.34
CA ARG A 205 11.30 8.09 -13.37
C ARG A 205 11.69 8.89 -14.61
N ASP A 206 11.08 8.61 -15.76
CA ASP A 206 11.33 9.35 -17.00
C ASP A 206 10.67 10.71 -17.01
N PHE A 207 9.53 10.83 -16.33
CA PHE A 207 8.83 12.08 -16.08
C PHE A 207 9.64 13.00 -15.16
N MET A 208 10.14 12.48 -14.03
CA MET A 208 10.99 13.20 -13.08
C MET A 208 12.06 12.27 -12.53
N LYS A 209 13.32 12.45 -12.98
CA LYS A 209 14.45 11.62 -12.55
C LYS A 209 14.73 11.76 -11.04
N PRO A 210 15.17 10.70 -10.37
CA PRO A 210 15.65 10.79 -9.00
C PRO A 210 16.75 11.85 -8.86
N GLY A 211 16.61 12.75 -7.88
CA GLY A 211 17.54 13.84 -7.64
C GLY A 211 17.40 15.06 -8.55
N SER A 212 16.45 15.06 -9.48
CA SER A 212 16.13 16.20 -10.34
C SER A 212 14.75 16.77 -9.99
N LEU A 213 14.61 18.09 -10.14
CA LEU A 213 13.32 18.79 -10.08
C LEU A 213 12.74 19.07 -11.48
N ILE A 214 13.48 18.71 -12.53
CA ILE A 214 13.03 18.93 -13.91
C ILE A 214 11.98 17.89 -14.25
N ILE A 215 10.78 18.36 -14.60
CA ILE A 215 9.69 17.53 -15.08
C ILE A 215 9.64 17.48 -16.62
N LYS A 216 9.23 16.34 -17.16
CA LYS A 216 9.02 16.11 -18.60
C LYS A 216 7.57 15.67 -18.81
N PRO A 217 6.59 16.60 -18.86
CA PRO A 217 5.17 16.27 -18.81
C PRO A 217 4.68 15.42 -19.99
N TRP A 218 5.39 15.43 -21.11
CA TRP A 218 5.10 14.58 -22.28
C TRP A 218 5.47 13.09 -22.08
N LYS A 219 6.28 12.76 -21.07
CA LYS A 219 6.64 11.37 -20.78
C LYS A 219 5.47 10.61 -20.22
N ARG A 220 5.24 9.41 -20.78
CA ARG A 220 4.14 8.56 -20.37
C ARG A 220 4.38 7.97 -18.99
N ILE A 221 3.34 8.00 -18.16
CA ILE A 221 3.26 7.30 -16.89
C ILE A 221 2.03 6.39 -16.91
N ASP A 222 2.23 5.12 -16.67
CA ASP A 222 1.16 4.15 -16.44
C ASP A 222 1.03 3.88 -14.95
N VAL A 223 -0.18 4.06 -14.41
CA VAL A 223 -0.53 3.79 -13.01
C VAL A 223 -1.60 2.70 -13.01
N TYR A 224 -1.26 1.52 -12.49
CA TYR A 224 -2.14 0.37 -12.44
C TYR A 224 -2.57 0.09 -10.99
N ILE A 225 -3.87 0.03 -10.75
CA ILE A 225 -4.43 -0.32 -9.45
C ILE A 225 -4.63 -1.84 -9.42
N GLY A 226 -3.92 -2.51 -8.54
CA GLY A 226 -4.07 -3.95 -8.31
C GLY A 226 -5.33 -4.28 -7.51
N GLU A 227 -5.61 -5.56 -7.36
CA GLU A 227 -6.73 -6.04 -6.56
C GLU A 227 -6.50 -5.73 -5.08
N PRO A 228 -7.46 -5.10 -4.39
CA PRO A 228 -7.40 -4.93 -2.95
C PRO A 228 -7.39 -6.28 -2.24
N ILE A 229 -6.62 -6.37 -1.17
CA ILE A 229 -6.59 -7.56 -0.30
C ILE A 229 -6.45 -7.12 1.15
N THR A 230 -7.15 -7.78 2.05
CA THR A 230 -6.94 -7.63 3.50
C THR A 230 -5.94 -8.66 4.02
N PHE A 231 -5.31 -8.37 5.15
CA PHE A 231 -4.44 -9.37 5.78
C PHE A 231 -5.23 -10.61 6.23
N SER A 232 -6.49 -10.43 6.68
CA SER A 232 -7.37 -11.53 7.08
C SER A 232 -7.72 -12.47 5.92
N GLU A 233 -7.93 -11.94 4.71
CA GLU A 233 -8.14 -12.75 3.51
C GLU A 233 -6.85 -13.47 3.12
N TRP A 234 -5.74 -12.74 3.06
CA TRP A 234 -4.45 -13.26 2.63
C TRP A 234 -3.93 -14.38 3.53
N ILE A 235 -4.05 -14.24 4.85
CA ILE A 235 -3.45 -15.21 5.80
C ILE A 235 -4.09 -16.59 5.68
N SER A 236 -5.38 -16.64 5.36
CA SER A 236 -6.17 -17.88 5.22
C SER A 236 -6.14 -18.44 3.79
N ASP A 237 -5.82 -17.62 2.79
CA ASP A 237 -5.82 -18.03 1.37
C ASP A 237 -4.71 -19.04 1.10
N THR A 238 -5.04 -20.13 0.38
CA THR A 238 -4.09 -21.20 0.02
C THR A 238 -2.95 -20.71 -0.85
N SER A 239 -3.18 -19.70 -1.69
CA SER A 239 -2.15 -19.02 -2.49
C SER A 239 -1.40 -17.94 -1.72
N GLY A 240 -1.91 -17.57 -0.54
CA GLY A 240 -1.36 -16.58 0.37
C GLY A 240 -0.64 -17.18 1.56
N GLY A 241 -1.13 -16.86 2.75
CA GLY A 241 -0.60 -17.38 4.03
C GLY A 241 -0.72 -18.87 4.16
N ASN A 242 -1.92 -19.39 3.91
CA ASN A 242 -2.33 -20.78 4.09
C ASN A 242 -2.25 -21.24 5.55
N TYR A 243 -2.71 -20.38 6.47
CA TYR A 243 -2.82 -20.67 7.91
C TYR A 243 -4.28 -20.82 8.30
N ASN A 244 -4.54 -21.72 9.24
CA ASN A 244 -5.82 -21.88 9.94
C ASN A 244 -5.68 -21.50 11.43
N ASP A 245 -6.79 -21.48 12.19
CA ASP A 245 -6.78 -21.09 13.61
C ASP A 245 -5.85 -21.98 14.44
N SER A 246 -5.83 -23.30 14.18
CA SER A 246 -4.94 -24.23 14.91
C SER A 246 -3.45 -23.93 14.65
N ASP A 247 -3.10 -23.51 13.44
CA ASP A 247 -1.71 -23.14 13.12
C ASP A 247 -1.30 -21.88 13.86
N ILE A 248 -2.21 -20.88 13.95
CA ILE A 248 -1.97 -19.66 14.70
C ILE A 248 -1.84 -19.95 16.21
N GLU A 249 -2.73 -20.76 16.76
CA GLU A 249 -2.62 -21.20 18.17
C GLU A 249 -1.30 -21.89 18.47
N LYS A 250 -0.83 -22.79 17.60
CA LYS A 250 0.49 -23.45 17.72
C LYS A 250 1.64 -22.44 17.66
N ILE A 251 1.58 -21.44 16.78
CA ILE A 251 2.62 -20.41 16.70
C ILE A 251 2.64 -19.60 17.99
N LEU A 252 1.48 -19.19 18.47
CA LEU A 252 1.36 -18.32 19.64
C LEU A 252 1.65 -19.02 20.98
N SER A 253 1.53 -20.35 21.03
CA SER A 253 1.91 -21.17 22.20
C SER A 253 3.43 -21.38 22.33
N LYS A 254 4.23 -21.05 21.31
CA LYS A 254 5.69 -21.13 21.37
C LYS A 254 6.28 -20.10 22.35
N ASN A 255 7.54 -20.30 22.73
CA ASN A 255 8.29 -19.29 23.47
C ASN A 255 8.44 -17.97 22.66
N GLU A 256 8.72 -16.88 23.34
CA GLU A 256 8.74 -15.55 22.73
C GLU A 256 9.66 -15.44 21.51
N ASN A 257 10.85 -16.04 21.58
CA ASN A 257 11.83 -15.97 20.49
C ASN A 257 11.36 -16.74 19.25
N GLU A 258 10.87 -17.96 19.43
CA GLU A 258 10.33 -18.78 18.36
C GLU A 258 9.10 -18.15 17.72
N ARG A 259 8.20 -17.60 18.54
CA ARG A 259 7.01 -16.91 18.09
C ARG A 259 7.36 -15.69 17.24
N ARG A 260 8.32 -14.88 17.68
CA ARG A 260 8.82 -13.74 16.91
C ARG A 260 9.39 -14.16 15.55
N GLU A 261 10.14 -15.27 15.49
CA GLU A 261 10.71 -15.75 14.23
C GLU A 261 9.61 -16.26 13.27
N GLU A 262 8.58 -16.96 13.77
CA GLU A 262 7.44 -17.36 12.93
C GLU A 262 6.67 -16.15 12.40
N MET A 263 6.40 -15.17 13.23
CA MET A 263 5.74 -13.93 12.80
C MET A 263 6.56 -13.17 11.75
N LYS A 264 7.91 -13.14 11.88
CA LYS A 264 8.78 -12.56 10.85
C LYS A 264 8.65 -13.29 9.51
N LYS A 265 8.53 -14.63 9.50
CA LYS A 265 8.33 -15.42 8.27
C LYS A 265 7.00 -15.05 7.61
N ILE A 266 5.92 -14.94 8.38
CA ILE A 266 4.59 -14.53 7.89
C ILE A 266 4.68 -13.14 7.25
N PHE A 267 5.25 -12.15 7.95
CA PHE A 267 5.39 -10.79 7.42
C PHE A 267 6.28 -10.73 6.17
N ARG A 268 7.34 -11.54 6.13
CA ARG A 268 8.23 -11.63 4.97
C ARG A 268 7.50 -12.23 3.76
N LYS A 269 6.74 -13.31 3.97
CA LYS A 269 5.93 -13.95 2.91
C LYS A 269 4.93 -12.96 2.31
N PHE A 270 4.20 -12.23 3.16
CA PHE A 270 3.23 -11.24 2.70
C PHE A 270 3.91 -10.07 1.95
N THR A 271 5.04 -9.57 2.49
CA THR A 271 5.82 -8.53 1.83
C THR A 271 6.29 -8.95 0.45
N ASN A 272 6.84 -10.17 0.32
CA ASN A 272 7.32 -10.68 -0.96
C ASN A 272 6.18 -10.80 -1.98
N GLN A 273 4.99 -11.22 -1.54
CA GLN A 273 3.83 -11.31 -2.41
C GLN A 273 3.31 -9.94 -2.84
N ILE A 274 3.35 -8.92 -1.96
CA ILE A 274 3.07 -7.53 -2.34
C ILE A 274 4.03 -7.04 -3.41
N ILE A 275 5.34 -7.25 -3.23
CA ILE A 275 6.37 -6.84 -4.21
C ILE A 275 6.16 -7.56 -5.55
N GLU A 276 5.89 -8.85 -5.51
CA GLU A 276 5.60 -9.63 -6.72
C GLU A 276 4.33 -9.14 -7.42
N THR A 277 3.28 -8.80 -6.68
CA THR A 277 2.07 -8.20 -7.23
C THR A 277 2.37 -6.86 -7.92
N LEU A 278 3.19 -6.01 -7.32
CA LEU A 278 3.62 -4.75 -7.97
C LEU A 278 4.38 -5.04 -9.26
N ARG A 279 5.28 -6.02 -9.26
CA ARG A 279 6.06 -6.42 -10.46
C ARG A 279 5.16 -6.93 -11.57
N LEU A 280 4.23 -7.83 -11.26
CA LEU A 280 3.28 -8.40 -12.25
C LEU A 280 2.34 -7.35 -12.82
N ASN A 281 2.01 -6.32 -12.05
CA ASN A 281 1.19 -5.19 -12.47
C ASN A 281 2.00 -4.10 -13.23
N GLY A 282 3.27 -4.35 -13.53
CA GLY A 282 4.11 -3.50 -14.39
C GLY A 282 5.00 -2.49 -13.66
N ALA A 283 5.27 -2.67 -12.37
CA ALA A 283 6.33 -1.91 -11.69
C ALA A 283 7.69 -2.27 -12.32
N PRO A 284 8.53 -1.28 -12.71
CA PRO A 284 9.74 -1.49 -13.48
C PRO A 284 10.90 -2.07 -12.69
#